data_f4e040512a177bf0cbc3f37afb4bed2e
#
_entry.id   f4e040512a177bf0cbc3f37afb4bed2e
#
_cell.length_a   1.000
_cell.length_b   1.000
_cell.length_c   1.000
_cell.angle_alpha   90.00
_cell.angle_beta   90.00
_cell.angle_gamma   90.00
#
_symmetry.space_group_name_H-M   'P 1'
#
loop_
_entity.id
_entity.type
_entity.pdbx_description
1 polymer ?
#
loop_
_entity_poly.entity_id
_entity_poly.type
_entity_poly.pdbx_seq_one_letter_code
_entity_poly.pdbx_strand_id
1 'polypeptide(L)'
;MEDVRTQVRDIEIRKTKGVADNISLKRAWNIMQENNVVTIPSVREDGTLEGLITVGDITKTYMNIYDSSILSKANTQYSNIIETLEAELIIGSAEAYFDQGKVLIAAANPDLMEFYIEPHDLVILGNRYESQLCAIEMGADCIIVCEGAAVSMTIKKIAQERGCTIIATTYDTYTAARLINQSMPISYFMTREHLITFNSDDYIDEIREVMASKRHRDFPILDKDGYYLGMISRRNLLGAKGKQVILVDHNEKNQAVAGIENAEILEIIDHHRLGTIQTMSPVFFRNQPLGCTATIIYQMYQEAGIKVEPKIAGLLCSAIVSDTLLFRSPTCTPVDEMAARALADIAGIDIEKYAMEMFSAGSNLKDKSDEEIFYQDFKRFTSGKVTIGVGQITSLNGGELDKLKGRMEAFMEKALENNGLNMIFFMLTNILTETTELICEGQGALQLAGKAFHQDIELLEEEGLKEPVLRLPGVVSRKKQLIPELMLAEQE
;
A
#
# COMPACT_ATOMS: atom_id res chain seq x y z
N MET A 1 2.21 -3.44 -13.69
CA MET A 1 3.58 -3.29 -13.14
C MET A 1 3.46 -3.37 -11.63
N GLU A 2 4.28 -4.18 -10.98
CA GLU A 2 4.30 -4.25 -9.53
C GLU A 2 4.79 -2.91 -8.95
N ASP A 3 4.18 -2.49 -7.84
CA ASP A 3 4.52 -1.27 -7.12
C ASP A 3 5.55 -1.62 -6.04
N VAL A 4 6.69 -0.92 -6.01
CA VAL A 4 7.75 -1.16 -5.01
C VAL A 4 7.60 -0.29 -3.77
N ARG A 5 6.54 0.52 -3.66
CA ARG A 5 6.26 1.25 -2.43
C ARG A 5 6.05 0.29 -1.25
N THR A 6 6.51 0.71 -0.09
CA THR A 6 6.35 -0.06 1.15
C THR A 6 4.91 0.08 1.64
N GLN A 7 4.27 -1.04 1.98
CA GLN A 7 2.93 -1.09 2.56
C GLN A 7 2.99 -1.30 4.08
N VAL A 8 1.87 -1.06 4.77
CA VAL A 8 1.77 -1.25 6.22
C VAL A 8 2.12 -2.68 6.63
N ARG A 9 1.73 -3.69 5.82
CA ARG A 9 2.06 -5.11 6.07
C ARG A 9 3.56 -5.43 5.98
N ASP A 10 4.34 -4.57 5.35
CA ASP A 10 5.80 -4.77 5.17
C ASP A 10 6.60 -4.25 6.39
N ILE A 11 5.94 -3.60 7.34
CA ILE A 11 6.59 -3.04 8.54
C ILE A 11 6.04 -3.66 9.82
N GLU A 12 6.80 -3.56 10.89
CA GLU A 12 6.38 -4.00 12.20
C GLU A 12 5.36 -3.03 12.82
N ILE A 13 4.15 -3.53 13.10
CA ILE A 13 3.11 -2.81 13.83
C ILE A 13 3.01 -3.31 15.26
N ARG A 14 2.50 -2.46 16.17
CA ARG A 14 2.30 -2.87 17.55
C ARG A 14 1.04 -3.75 17.66
N LYS A 15 1.20 -4.98 18.11
CA LYS A 15 0.10 -5.92 18.37
C LYS A 15 -0.56 -5.62 19.73
N THR A 16 -1.17 -4.44 19.87
CA THR A 16 -1.95 -4.10 21.06
C THR A 16 -3.22 -4.94 21.07
N LYS A 17 -3.42 -5.72 22.15
CA LYS A 17 -4.60 -6.56 22.28
C LYS A 17 -5.86 -5.69 22.43
N GLY A 18 -6.89 -6.01 21.67
CA GLY A 18 -8.20 -5.39 21.84
C GLY A 18 -8.89 -5.82 23.13
N VAL A 19 -9.77 -4.98 23.65
CA VAL A 19 -10.58 -5.24 24.86
C VAL A 19 -12.06 -5.17 24.51
N ALA A 20 -12.89 -5.82 25.33
CA ALA A 20 -14.34 -5.69 25.24
C ALA A 20 -14.77 -4.28 25.67
N ASP A 21 -15.87 -3.79 25.14
CA ASP A 21 -16.39 -2.43 25.37
C ASP A 21 -16.98 -2.23 26.78
N ASN A 22 -17.29 -3.32 27.45
CA ASN A 22 -17.91 -3.34 28.80
C ASN A 22 -16.90 -3.31 29.95
N ILE A 23 -15.57 -3.35 29.71
CA ILE A 23 -14.60 -3.26 30.80
C ILE A 23 -14.65 -1.89 31.48
N SER A 24 -14.30 -1.86 32.77
CA SER A 24 -14.27 -0.61 33.55
C SER A 24 -13.15 0.36 33.09
N LEU A 25 -13.37 1.67 33.30
CA LEU A 25 -12.30 2.67 33.12
C LEU A 25 -11.05 2.34 33.96
N LYS A 26 -11.24 1.80 35.18
CA LYS A 26 -10.14 1.33 36.05
C LYS A 26 -9.32 0.23 35.35
N ARG A 27 -10.01 -0.77 34.79
CA ARG A 27 -9.37 -1.87 34.06
C ARG A 27 -8.64 -1.37 32.83
N ALA A 28 -9.27 -0.51 32.04
CA ALA A 28 -8.65 0.10 30.87
C ALA A 28 -7.39 0.89 31.24
N TRP A 29 -7.44 1.69 32.32
CA TRP A 29 -6.28 2.41 32.83
C TRP A 29 -5.12 1.47 33.20
N ASN A 30 -5.40 0.40 33.93
CA ASN A 30 -4.40 -0.58 34.33
C ASN A 30 -3.74 -1.22 33.10
N ILE A 31 -4.53 -1.63 32.10
CA ILE A 31 -4.00 -2.17 30.83
C ILE A 31 -3.10 -1.16 30.12
N MET A 32 -3.49 0.13 30.11
CA MET A 32 -2.66 1.19 29.51
C MET A 32 -1.31 1.33 30.22
N GLN A 33 -1.31 1.26 31.56
CA GLN A 33 -0.08 1.35 32.36
C GLN A 33 0.82 0.13 32.17
N GLU A 34 0.26 -1.07 32.28
CA GLU A 34 0.99 -2.35 32.12
C GLU A 34 1.66 -2.48 30.75
N ASN A 35 1.00 -2.01 29.69
CA ASN A 35 1.48 -2.11 28.32
C ASN A 35 2.19 -0.84 27.81
N ASN A 36 2.30 0.19 28.66
CA ASN A 36 2.86 1.50 28.30
C ASN A 36 2.26 2.09 27.01
N VAL A 37 0.92 2.06 26.92
CA VAL A 37 0.14 2.59 25.79
C VAL A 37 -0.78 3.72 26.27
N VAL A 38 -1.14 4.62 25.35
CA VAL A 38 -2.05 5.76 25.64
C VAL A 38 -3.41 5.61 24.95
N THR A 39 -3.56 4.56 24.15
CA THR A 39 -4.77 4.23 23.40
C THR A 39 -4.99 2.73 23.43
N ILE A 40 -6.20 2.28 23.71
CA ILE A 40 -6.61 0.88 23.62
C ILE A 40 -7.77 0.76 22.64
N PRO A 41 -7.74 -0.19 21.71
CA PRO A 41 -8.88 -0.50 20.84
C PRO A 41 -9.92 -1.34 21.59
N SER A 42 -11.19 -1.01 21.42
CA SER A 42 -12.31 -1.91 21.72
C SER A 42 -12.58 -2.76 20.48
N VAL A 43 -12.60 -4.09 20.68
CA VAL A 43 -12.76 -5.06 19.60
C VAL A 43 -13.86 -6.05 19.98
N ARG A 44 -14.81 -6.26 19.07
CA ARG A 44 -15.90 -7.21 19.25
C ARG A 44 -15.41 -8.65 19.26
N GLU A 45 -16.26 -9.55 19.69
CA GLU A 45 -15.97 -11.01 19.68
C GLU A 45 -15.66 -11.54 18.28
N ASP A 46 -16.23 -10.95 17.24
CA ASP A 46 -15.97 -11.28 15.84
C ASP A 46 -14.63 -10.74 15.32
N GLY A 47 -13.88 -9.99 16.12
CA GLY A 47 -12.59 -9.40 15.77
C GLY A 47 -12.66 -8.02 15.09
N THR A 48 -13.85 -7.45 14.89
CA THR A 48 -14.00 -6.13 14.28
C THR A 48 -13.74 -5.00 15.28
N LEU A 49 -13.14 -3.89 14.79
CA LEU A 49 -12.91 -2.71 15.62
C LEU A 49 -14.23 -2.02 15.94
N GLU A 50 -14.47 -1.76 17.22
CA GLU A 50 -15.68 -1.07 17.69
C GLU A 50 -15.43 0.39 18.03
N GLY A 51 -14.30 0.69 18.67
CA GLY A 51 -13.96 2.03 19.10
C GLY A 51 -12.56 2.14 19.70
N LEU A 52 -12.21 3.34 20.12
CA LEU A 52 -10.95 3.63 20.79
C LEU A 52 -11.18 4.36 22.09
N ILE A 53 -10.50 3.95 23.16
CA ILE A 53 -10.40 4.68 24.42
C ILE A 53 -8.98 5.19 24.61
N THR A 54 -8.84 6.46 24.97
CA THR A 54 -7.54 7.11 25.18
C THR A 54 -7.37 7.55 26.64
N VAL A 55 -6.12 7.75 27.06
CA VAL A 55 -5.81 8.42 28.35
C VAL A 55 -6.54 9.76 28.48
N GLY A 56 -6.68 10.50 27.36
CA GLY A 56 -7.42 11.76 27.36
C GLY A 56 -8.89 11.62 27.71
N ASP A 57 -9.55 10.57 27.26
CA ASP A 57 -10.97 10.30 27.56
C ASP A 57 -11.13 9.92 29.02
N ILE A 58 -10.25 9.08 29.56
CA ILE A 58 -10.21 8.75 30.98
C ILE A 58 -9.97 10.01 31.83
N THR A 59 -9.01 10.87 31.43
CA THR A 59 -8.70 12.09 32.16
C THR A 59 -9.88 13.06 32.19
N LYS A 60 -10.59 13.22 31.07
CA LYS A 60 -11.81 14.06 31.01
C LYS A 60 -12.86 13.60 32.00
N THR A 61 -13.00 12.28 32.23
CA THR A 61 -13.93 11.72 33.18
C THR A 61 -13.67 12.19 34.62
N TYR A 62 -12.40 12.42 34.97
CA TYR A 62 -12.03 12.96 36.27
C TYR A 62 -12.18 14.47 36.40
N MET A 63 -12.04 15.19 35.31
CA MET A 63 -12.09 16.67 35.33
C MET A 63 -13.51 17.20 35.18
N ASN A 64 -14.42 16.42 34.61
CA ASN A 64 -15.80 16.82 34.43
C ASN A 64 -16.60 16.55 35.71
N ILE A 65 -17.54 17.45 36.01
CA ILE A 65 -18.51 17.26 37.06
C ILE A 65 -19.69 16.49 36.47
N TYR A 66 -19.86 15.28 36.93
CA TYR A 66 -21.04 14.46 36.60
C TYR A 66 -22.05 14.49 37.74
N ASP A 67 -23.33 14.38 37.38
CA ASP A 67 -24.37 14.18 38.37
C ASP A 67 -24.31 12.75 38.98
N SER A 68 -25.01 12.55 40.07
CA SER A 68 -25.01 11.28 40.79
C SER A 68 -25.62 10.11 40.01
N SER A 69 -26.30 10.37 38.88
CA SER A 69 -26.90 9.35 37.99
C SER A 69 -25.96 8.88 36.87
N ILE A 70 -24.71 9.32 36.83
CA ILE A 70 -23.80 8.98 35.75
C ILE A 70 -23.55 7.47 35.61
N LEU A 71 -23.48 6.73 36.72
CA LEU A 71 -23.27 5.27 36.70
C LEU A 71 -24.40 4.52 36.02
N SER A 72 -25.66 4.91 36.32
CA SER A 72 -26.84 4.30 35.72
C SER A 72 -26.96 4.69 34.23
N LYS A 73 -26.70 5.96 33.88
CA LYS A 73 -26.64 6.42 32.49
C LYS A 73 -25.58 5.69 31.68
N ALA A 74 -24.48 5.30 32.31
CA ALA A 74 -23.43 4.52 31.69
C ALA A 74 -23.77 3.02 31.61
N ASN A 75 -24.90 2.58 32.18
CA ASN A 75 -25.29 1.17 32.23
C ASN A 75 -24.19 0.30 32.85
N THR A 76 -23.79 0.63 34.08
CA THR A 76 -22.61 0.05 34.73
C THR A 76 -22.92 -1.33 35.31
N GLN A 77 -22.16 -2.34 34.91
CA GLN A 77 -22.30 -3.70 35.41
C GLN A 77 -21.76 -3.82 36.82
N TYR A 78 -22.44 -4.59 37.68
CA TYR A 78 -21.97 -4.77 39.05
C TYR A 78 -20.62 -5.44 39.16
N SER A 79 -20.24 -6.30 38.22
CA SER A 79 -18.89 -6.87 38.13
C SER A 79 -17.80 -5.80 38.07
N ASN A 80 -18.03 -4.70 37.32
CA ASN A 80 -17.12 -3.58 37.25
C ASN A 80 -17.00 -2.81 38.57
N ILE A 81 -18.11 -2.67 39.28
CA ILE A 81 -18.14 -2.04 40.64
C ILE A 81 -17.35 -2.90 41.61
N ILE A 82 -17.59 -4.21 41.60
CA ILE A 82 -16.90 -5.19 42.45
C ILE A 82 -15.39 -5.16 42.18
N GLU A 83 -14.97 -5.24 40.92
CA GLU A 83 -13.54 -5.16 40.53
C GLU A 83 -12.92 -3.82 40.96
N THR A 84 -13.60 -2.71 40.71
CA THR A 84 -13.07 -1.37 40.98
C THR A 84 -12.90 -1.10 42.48
N LEU A 85 -13.81 -1.58 43.29
CA LEU A 85 -13.80 -1.39 44.73
C LEU A 85 -13.09 -2.54 45.49
N GLU A 86 -12.48 -3.48 44.77
CA GLU A 86 -11.87 -4.69 45.36
C GLU A 86 -12.84 -5.36 46.37
N ALA A 87 -14.07 -5.47 45.93
CA ALA A 87 -15.21 -5.82 46.80
C ALA A 87 -15.66 -7.28 46.62
N GLU A 88 -16.45 -7.75 47.54
CA GLU A 88 -17.11 -9.07 47.52
C GLU A 88 -18.60 -8.91 47.28
N LEU A 89 -19.16 -9.72 46.37
CA LEU A 89 -20.60 -9.81 46.17
C LEU A 89 -21.23 -10.67 47.29
N ILE A 90 -22.09 -10.08 48.10
CA ILE A 90 -22.74 -10.77 49.20
C ILE A 90 -24.13 -11.30 48.79
N ILE A 91 -24.92 -10.51 48.07
CA ILE A 91 -26.25 -10.83 47.55
C ILE A 91 -26.39 -10.23 46.18
N GLY A 92 -27.08 -10.89 45.25
CA GLY A 92 -27.37 -10.39 43.91
C GLY A 92 -26.61 -11.14 42.83
N SER A 93 -26.42 -10.50 41.65
CA SER A 93 -25.69 -11.03 40.52
C SER A 93 -24.65 -10.02 40.01
N ALA A 94 -23.41 -10.45 39.82
CA ALA A 94 -22.34 -9.63 39.24
C ALA A 94 -22.63 -9.27 37.78
N GLU A 95 -23.41 -10.08 37.07
CA GLU A 95 -23.76 -9.88 35.65
C GLU A 95 -24.92 -8.88 35.47
N ALA A 96 -25.60 -8.48 36.55
CA ALA A 96 -26.64 -7.47 36.47
C ALA A 96 -26.06 -6.06 36.32
N TYR A 97 -26.90 -5.13 35.90
CA TYR A 97 -26.50 -3.74 35.60
C TYR A 97 -27.18 -2.77 36.54
N PHE A 98 -26.47 -1.71 36.90
CA PHE A 98 -27.02 -0.52 37.53
C PHE A 98 -27.37 0.45 36.38
N ASP A 99 -28.66 0.47 36.01
CA ASP A 99 -29.19 1.18 34.83
C ASP A 99 -30.22 2.27 35.16
N GLN A 100 -30.60 2.37 36.44
CA GLN A 100 -31.54 3.37 36.99
C GLN A 100 -31.04 3.94 38.30
N GLY A 101 -31.61 5.09 38.71
CA GLY A 101 -31.29 5.71 39.99
C GLY A 101 -29.97 6.50 40.00
N LYS A 102 -29.59 6.90 41.18
CA LYS A 102 -28.41 7.72 41.48
C LYS A 102 -27.54 7.08 42.58
N VAL A 103 -26.28 7.48 42.64
CA VAL A 103 -25.36 7.07 43.72
C VAL A 103 -25.45 8.06 44.87
N LEU A 104 -25.63 7.54 46.07
CA LEU A 104 -25.74 8.31 47.30
C LEU A 104 -24.77 7.81 48.37
N ILE A 105 -24.38 8.70 49.29
CA ILE A 105 -23.68 8.35 50.52
C ILE A 105 -24.65 8.52 51.68
N ALA A 106 -24.91 7.46 52.44
CA ALA A 106 -25.78 7.48 53.59
C ALA A 106 -25.09 8.09 54.81
N ALA A 107 -24.95 9.43 54.81
CA ALA A 107 -24.28 10.19 55.86
C ALA A 107 -25.20 10.69 56.95
N ALA A 108 -26.53 10.62 56.75
CA ALA A 108 -27.55 11.08 57.71
C ALA A 108 -28.03 9.95 58.63
N ASN A 109 -28.83 10.30 59.61
CA ASN A 109 -29.57 9.32 60.37
C ASN A 109 -30.69 8.66 59.54
N PRO A 110 -31.08 7.41 59.79
CA PRO A 110 -32.11 6.70 59.04
C PRO A 110 -33.39 7.47 58.79
N ASP A 111 -33.93 8.14 59.83
CA ASP A 111 -35.15 8.96 59.75
C ASP A 111 -35.03 10.09 58.67
N LEU A 112 -33.85 10.59 58.43
CA LEU A 112 -33.58 11.60 57.37
C LEU A 112 -33.27 10.97 56.04
N MET A 113 -32.74 9.74 56.00
CA MET A 113 -32.43 9.02 54.78
C MET A 113 -33.68 8.70 53.97
N GLU A 114 -34.81 8.44 54.60
CA GLU A 114 -36.11 8.20 53.95
C GLU A 114 -36.54 9.35 53.03
N PHE A 115 -36.07 10.59 53.27
CA PHE A 115 -36.45 11.75 52.46
C PHE A 115 -35.66 11.92 51.17
N TYR A 116 -34.51 11.24 51.01
CA TYR A 116 -33.66 11.45 49.83
C TYR A 116 -33.23 10.16 49.12
N ILE A 117 -33.46 8.98 49.67
CA ILE A 117 -33.30 7.70 48.98
C ILE A 117 -34.55 7.46 48.12
N GLU A 118 -34.35 7.21 46.86
CA GLU A 118 -35.41 6.89 45.92
C GLU A 118 -35.26 5.42 45.44
N PRO A 119 -36.36 4.80 44.97
CA PRO A 119 -36.27 3.48 44.35
C PRO A 119 -35.19 3.44 43.26
N HIS A 120 -34.48 2.31 43.17
CA HIS A 120 -33.38 2.06 42.24
C HIS A 120 -32.06 2.78 42.56
N ASP A 121 -31.94 3.51 43.67
CA ASP A 121 -30.67 4.14 44.03
C ASP A 121 -29.61 3.12 44.46
N LEU A 122 -28.34 3.50 44.28
CA LEU A 122 -27.18 2.81 44.82
C LEU A 122 -26.67 3.58 46.02
N VAL A 123 -26.65 2.93 47.21
CA VAL A 123 -26.35 3.60 48.48
C VAL A 123 -25.03 3.11 49.07
N ILE A 124 -24.04 4.02 49.20
CA ILE A 124 -22.77 3.75 49.87
C ILE A 124 -22.94 4.05 51.37
N LEU A 125 -22.67 3.07 52.21
CA LEU A 125 -22.90 3.16 53.66
C LEU A 125 -21.91 2.30 54.46
N GLY A 126 -21.90 2.50 55.75
CA GLY A 126 -21.06 1.75 56.68
C GLY A 126 -21.83 0.61 57.40
N ASN A 127 -21.42 0.35 58.63
CA ASN A 127 -21.84 -0.81 59.41
C ASN A 127 -23.15 -0.61 60.21
N ARG A 128 -23.84 0.54 60.09
CA ARG A 128 -25.05 0.77 60.79
C ARG A 128 -26.20 -0.06 60.25
N TYR A 129 -26.73 -0.98 61.08
CA TYR A 129 -27.82 -1.88 60.73
C TYR A 129 -29.05 -1.13 60.21
N GLU A 130 -29.46 -0.07 60.95
CA GLU A 130 -30.64 0.75 60.69
C GLU A 130 -30.51 1.47 59.33
N SER A 131 -29.30 1.93 58.96
CA SER A 131 -29.06 2.56 57.67
C SER A 131 -29.12 1.56 56.50
N GLN A 132 -28.60 0.34 56.71
CA GLN A 132 -28.71 -0.75 55.72
C GLN A 132 -30.16 -1.15 55.50
N LEU A 133 -30.94 -1.31 56.60
CA LEU A 133 -32.35 -1.64 56.55
C LEU A 133 -33.15 -0.55 55.84
N CYS A 134 -32.95 0.71 56.20
CA CYS A 134 -33.66 1.85 55.63
C CYS A 134 -33.40 1.93 54.09
N ALA A 135 -32.17 1.81 53.65
CA ALA A 135 -31.87 1.84 52.22
C ALA A 135 -32.60 0.73 51.43
N ILE A 136 -32.63 -0.49 51.96
CA ILE A 136 -33.30 -1.62 51.29
C ILE A 136 -34.84 -1.41 51.31
N GLU A 137 -35.42 -0.91 52.44
CA GLU A 137 -36.85 -0.65 52.52
C GLU A 137 -37.32 0.49 51.62
N MET A 138 -36.47 1.50 51.37
CA MET A 138 -36.72 2.58 50.39
C MET A 138 -36.59 2.12 48.94
N GLY A 139 -36.21 0.88 48.68
CA GLY A 139 -36.17 0.28 47.36
C GLY A 139 -34.85 0.52 46.60
N ALA A 140 -33.74 0.69 47.32
CA ALA A 140 -32.43 0.75 46.71
C ALA A 140 -32.12 -0.55 45.97
N ASP A 141 -31.62 -0.46 44.72
CA ASP A 141 -31.19 -1.61 43.94
C ASP A 141 -29.85 -2.19 44.40
N CYS A 142 -29.03 -1.36 45.03
CA CYS A 142 -27.74 -1.79 45.56
C CYS A 142 -27.34 -1.03 46.81
N ILE A 143 -26.77 -1.75 47.79
CA ILE A 143 -26.04 -1.14 48.89
C ILE A 143 -24.56 -1.58 48.84
N ILE A 144 -23.65 -0.62 49.03
CA ILE A 144 -22.22 -0.88 49.20
C ILE A 144 -21.85 -0.71 50.66
N VAL A 145 -21.52 -1.82 51.32
CA VAL A 145 -21.15 -1.84 52.73
C VAL A 145 -19.62 -1.70 52.83
N CYS A 146 -19.18 -0.58 53.43
CA CYS A 146 -17.77 -0.20 53.53
C CYS A 146 -17.10 -0.71 54.82
N GLU A 147 -15.75 -0.50 54.91
CA GLU A 147 -14.91 -0.78 56.08
C GLU A 147 -14.85 -2.26 56.49
N GLY A 148 -15.09 -3.19 55.56
CA GLY A 148 -15.10 -4.62 55.81
C GLY A 148 -16.16 -5.05 56.84
N ALA A 149 -17.20 -4.26 57.00
CA ALA A 149 -18.24 -4.52 57.97
C ALA A 149 -19.07 -5.76 57.62
N ALA A 150 -19.32 -6.62 58.61
CA ALA A 150 -20.12 -7.82 58.42
C ALA A 150 -21.60 -7.48 58.22
N VAL A 151 -22.22 -8.04 57.18
CA VAL A 151 -23.65 -7.91 56.90
C VAL A 151 -24.41 -9.01 57.66
N SER A 152 -25.40 -8.61 58.46
CA SER A 152 -26.19 -9.56 59.27
C SER A 152 -27.06 -10.47 58.39
N MET A 153 -27.36 -11.67 58.89
CA MET A 153 -28.24 -12.61 58.20
C MET A 153 -29.64 -12.05 57.92
N THR A 154 -30.14 -11.20 58.82
CA THR A 154 -31.43 -10.53 58.64
C THR A 154 -31.40 -9.57 57.43
N ILE A 155 -30.38 -8.74 57.37
CA ILE A 155 -30.20 -7.81 56.23
C ILE A 155 -30.06 -8.58 54.91
N LYS A 156 -29.25 -9.67 54.88
CA LYS A 156 -29.10 -10.52 53.68
C LYS A 156 -30.45 -11.09 53.23
N LYS A 157 -31.28 -11.56 54.17
CA LYS A 157 -32.60 -12.11 53.84
C LYS A 157 -33.54 -11.04 53.28
N ILE A 158 -33.62 -9.87 53.91
CA ILE A 158 -34.49 -8.77 53.47
C ILE A 158 -34.01 -8.27 52.08
N ALA A 159 -32.71 -8.11 51.86
CA ALA A 159 -32.17 -7.72 50.58
C ALA A 159 -32.52 -8.72 49.46
N GLN A 160 -32.44 -10.02 49.75
CA GLN A 160 -32.80 -11.07 48.79
C GLN A 160 -34.31 -11.04 48.47
N GLU A 161 -35.19 -10.82 49.50
CA GLU A 161 -36.65 -10.69 49.32
C GLU A 161 -37.02 -9.44 48.50
N ARG A 162 -36.25 -8.35 48.64
CA ARG A 162 -36.47 -7.06 47.97
C ARG A 162 -35.75 -6.92 46.64
N GLY A 163 -34.90 -7.87 46.25
CA GLY A 163 -34.08 -7.80 45.03
C GLY A 163 -32.92 -6.82 45.12
N CYS A 164 -32.51 -6.38 46.32
CA CYS A 164 -31.42 -5.45 46.52
C CYS A 164 -30.07 -6.18 46.51
N THR A 165 -29.14 -5.72 45.67
CA THR A 165 -27.77 -6.23 45.60
C THR A 165 -26.97 -5.73 46.82
N ILE A 166 -26.15 -6.59 47.41
CA ILE A 166 -25.23 -6.20 48.49
C ILE A 166 -23.80 -6.48 48.07
N ILE A 167 -23.00 -5.42 48.05
CA ILE A 167 -21.54 -5.46 47.74
C ILE A 167 -20.82 -5.00 49.02
N ALA A 168 -19.78 -5.72 49.45
CA ALA A 168 -18.99 -5.37 50.64
C ALA A 168 -17.54 -5.06 50.20
N THR A 169 -17.00 -3.94 50.68
CA THR A 169 -15.61 -3.55 50.42
C THR A 169 -14.87 -3.21 51.72
N THR A 170 -13.57 -3.39 51.73
CA THR A 170 -12.70 -2.96 52.84
C THR A 170 -12.41 -1.46 52.82
N TYR A 171 -12.68 -0.77 51.73
CA TYR A 171 -12.51 0.67 51.61
C TYR A 171 -13.50 1.43 52.52
N ASP A 172 -13.08 2.60 52.97
CA ASP A 172 -13.97 3.55 53.64
C ASP A 172 -14.95 4.21 52.66
N THR A 173 -16.00 4.85 53.19
CA THR A 173 -17.05 5.45 52.34
C THR A 173 -16.55 6.55 51.42
N TYR A 174 -15.52 7.33 51.81
CA TYR A 174 -14.94 8.36 50.98
C TYR A 174 -14.16 7.75 49.81
N THR A 175 -13.35 6.74 50.11
CA THR A 175 -12.57 6.03 49.08
C THR A 175 -13.49 5.33 48.08
N ALA A 176 -14.53 4.63 48.57
CA ALA A 176 -15.54 3.97 47.71
C ALA A 176 -16.25 4.98 46.81
N ALA A 177 -16.73 6.11 47.38
CA ALA A 177 -17.39 7.16 46.62
C ALA A 177 -16.50 7.83 45.60
N ARG A 178 -15.22 7.96 45.88
CA ARG A 178 -14.23 8.51 44.92
C ARG A 178 -13.90 7.55 43.78
N LEU A 179 -13.84 6.26 44.05
CA LEU A 179 -13.44 5.25 43.09
C LEU A 179 -14.59 4.75 42.22
N ILE A 180 -15.85 4.81 42.72
CA ILE A 180 -16.97 4.15 42.04
C ILE A 180 -17.18 4.62 40.60
N ASN A 181 -16.89 5.88 40.28
CA ASN A 181 -16.98 6.39 38.90
C ASN A 181 -15.99 5.73 37.93
N GLN A 182 -14.95 5.09 38.47
CA GLN A 182 -13.98 4.34 37.63
C GLN A 182 -14.53 2.97 37.20
N SER A 183 -15.65 2.53 37.73
CA SER A 183 -16.33 1.29 37.37
C SER A 183 -17.15 1.40 36.08
N MET A 184 -17.42 2.63 35.62
CA MET A 184 -18.15 2.84 34.38
C MET A 184 -17.46 2.15 33.19
N PRO A 185 -18.24 1.55 32.27
CA PRO A 185 -17.69 0.87 31.11
C PRO A 185 -17.05 1.86 30.12
N ILE A 186 -16.02 1.43 29.43
CA ILE A 186 -15.35 2.26 28.41
C ILE A 186 -16.28 2.61 27.25
N SER A 187 -17.30 1.78 26.98
CA SER A 187 -18.30 1.99 25.94
C SER A 187 -19.01 3.34 26.02
N TYR A 188 -19.12 3.91 27.21
CA TYR A 188 -19.75 5.22 27.42
C TYR A 188 -18.85 6.39 27.01
N PHE A 189 -17.54 6.23 27.03
CA PHE A 189 -16.55 7.30 26.81
C PHE A 189 -15.72 7.13 25.55
N MET A 190 -15.64 5.92 24.99
CA MET A 190 -14.81 5.67 23.82
C MET A 190 -15.35 6.36 22.56
N THR A 191 -14.46 6.72 21.69
CA THR A 191 -14.79 7.24 20.36
C THR A 191 -15.13 6.08 19.44
N ARG A 192 -16.32 6.11 18.82
CA ARG A 192 -16.81 5.10 17.86
C ARG A 192 -16.91 5.64 16.44
N GLU A 193 -17.21 6.92 16.31
CA GLU A 193 -17.43 7.54 15.00
C GLU A 193 -16.19 8.29 14.50
N HIS A 194 -16.07 8.38 13.19
CA HIS A 194 -14.96 9.09 12.54
C HIS A 194 -13.57 8.63 12.94
N LEU A 195 -13.43 7.33 13.26
CA LEU A 195 -12.13 6.73 13.54
C LEU A 195 -11.25 6.81 12.31
N ILE A 196 -10.01 7.28 12.49
CA ILE A 196 -9.01 7.23 11.44
C ILE A 196 -8.30 5.90 11.55
N THR A 197 -8.55 5.02 10.60
CA THR A 197 -7.96 3.69 10.49
C THR A 197 -7.17 3.58 9.20
N PHE A 198 -6.24 2.65 9.14
CA PHE A 198 -5.51 2.31 7.92
C PHE A 198 -5.63 0.81 7.65
N ASN A 199 -5.47 0.44 6.38
CA ASN A 199 -5.47 -0.96 5.97
C ASN A 199 -4.05 -1.51 5.90
N SER A 200 -3.92 -2.82 6.03
CA SER A 200 -2.63 -3.51 5.88
C SER A 200 -1.97 -3.28 4.51
N ASP A 201 -2.78 -2.99 3.49
CA ASP A 201 -2.35 -2.78 2.11
C ASP A 201 -2.10 -1.30 1.77
N ASP A 202 -2.37 -0.37 2.70
CA ASP A 202 -2.11 1.06 2.48
C ASP A 202 -0.61 1.34 2.38
N TYR A 203 -0.24 2.31 1.55
CA TYR A 203 1.16 2.69 1.36
C TYR A 203 1.65 3.63 2.48
N ILE A 204 2.89 3.43 2.91
CA ILE A 204 3.50 4.17 4.03
C ILE A 204 3.61 5.67 3.76
N ASP A 205 3.89 6.08 2.54
CA ASP A 205 3.94 7.49 2.13
C ASP A 205 2.58 8.18 2.27
N GLU A 206 1.50 7.53 1.85
CA GLU A 206 0.13 8.05 1.95
C GLU A 206 -0.32 8.19 3.40
N ILE A 207 -0.14 7.15 4.22
CA ILE A 207 -0.54 7.21 5.63
C ILE A 207 0.30 8.20 6.43
N ARG A 208 1.56 8.44 6.05
CA ARG A 208 2.44 9.44 6.68
C ARG A 208 1.86 10.84 6.57
N GLU A 209 1.32 11.21 5.42
CA GLU A 209 0.68 12.51 5.20
C GLU A 209 -0.56 12.67 6.08
N VAL A 210 -1.42 11.64 6.13
CA VAL A 210 -2.60 11.63 7.00
C VAL A 210 -2.20 11.77 8.46
N MET A 211 -1.23 10.96 8.93
CA MET A 211 -0.74 11.03 10.31
C MET A 211 -0.12 12.40 10.65
N ALA A 212 0.57 13.05 9.71
CA ALA A 212 1.17 14.37 9.92
C ALA A 212 0.10 15.45 10.15
N SER A 213 -1.05 15.34 9.49
CA SER A 213 -2.16 16.29 9.59
C SER A 213 -2.99 16.13 10.87
N LYS A 214 -2.86 15.02 11.60
CA LYS A 214 -3.70 14.68 12.75
C LYS A 214 -2.93 14.73 14.07
N ARG A 215 -3.64 15.04 15.17
CA ARG A 215 -3.05 15.08 16.52
C ARG A 215 -3.03 13.71 17.22
N HIS A 216 -3.66 12.68 16.63
CA HIS A 216 -3.65 11.33 17.18
C HIS A 216 -2.23 10.75 17.20
N ARG A 217 -1.92 9.98 18.24
CA ARG A 217 -0.61 9.34 18.40
C ARG A 217 -0.58 7.95 17.75
N ASP A 218 -1.64 7.19 17.95
CA ASP A 218 -1.79 5.80 17.52
C ASP A 218 -3.02 5.67 16.61
N PHE A 219 -2.94 4.82 15.59
CA PHE A 219 -3.98 4.57 14.62
C PHE A 219 -4.20 3.06 14.47
N PRO A 220 -5.45 2.58 14.45
CA PRO A 220 -5.75 1.18 14.21
C PRO A 220 -5.42 0.76 12.78
N ILE A 221 -4.92 -0.48 12.66
CA ILE A 221 -4.75 -1.17 11.37
C ILE A 221 -5.81 -2.25 11.25
N LEU A 222 -6.47 -2.28 10.11
CA LEU A 222 -7.47 -3.27 9.75
C LEU A 222 -6.98 -4.12 8.58
N ASP A 223 -7.54 -5.31 8.44
CA ASP A 223 -7.43 -6.07 7.21
C ASP A 223 -8.51 -5.67 6.19
N LYS A 224 -8.55 -6.38 5.05
CA LYS A 224 -9.52 -6.12 3.97
C LYS A 224 -10.97 -6.34 4.36
N ASP A 225 -11.20 -7.18 5.36
CA ASP A 225 -12.52 -7.55 5.85
C ASP A 225 -12.96 -6.71 7.06
N GLY A 226 -12.10 -5.76 7.50
CA GLY A 226 -12.36 -4.85 8.61
C GLY A 226 -11.96 -5.38 9.98
N TYR A 227 -11.27 -6.51 10.05
CA TYR A 227 -10.76 -7.06 11.31
C TYR A 227 -9.55 -6.28 11.80
N TYR A 228 -9.50 -6.09 13.10
CA TYR A 228 -8.41 -5.39 13.76
C TYR A 228 -7.13 -6.22 13.80
N LEU A 229 -6.03 -5.66 13.29
CA LEU A 229 -4.71 -6.30 13.24
C LEU A 229 -3.73 -5.77 14.28
N GLY A 230 -3.83 -4.50 14.65
CA GLY A 230 -2.90 -3.85 15.55
C GLY A 230 -2.94 -2.32 15.46
N MET A 231 -1.97 -1.67 16.08
CA MET A 231 -1.84 -0.21 16.12
C MET A 231 -0.55 0.23 15.44
N ILE A 232 -0.62 1.34 14.72
CA ILE A 232 0.54 2.00 14.13
C ILE A 232 0.67 3.43 14.65
N SER A 233 1.90 3.88 14.80
CA SER A 233 2.24 5.25 15.20
C SER A 233 3.30 5.83 14.28
N ARG A 234 3.51 7.16 14.31
CA ARG A 234 4.60 7.80 13.56
C ARG A 234 5.98 7.19 13.84
N ARG A 235 6.19 6.65 15.04
CA ARG A 235 7.45 6.00 15.42
C ARG A 235 7.71 4.73 14.60
N ASN A 236 6.68 3.97 14.25
CA ASN A 236 6.83 2.77 13.41
C ASN A 236 7.29 3.17 11.99
N LEU A 237 6.88 4.33 11.49
CA LEU A 237 7.26 4.83 10.16
C LEU A 237 8.72 5.32 10.08
N LEU A 238 9.34 5.69 11.21
CA LEU A 238 10.75 6.12 11.24
C LEU A 238 11.72 4.98 10.93
N GLY A 239 11.33 3.75 11.20
CA GLY A 239 12.11 2.55 10.91
C GLY A 239 11.77 1.89 9.57
N ALA A 240 10.77 2.38 8.86
CA ALA A 240 10.35 1.81 7.58
C ALA A 240 11.45 2.05 6.52
N LYS A 241 12.09 0.97 6.09
CA LYS A 241 13.03 1.00 4.97
C LYS A 241 12.27 0.80 3.67
N GLY A 242 12.71 1.49 2.62
CA GLY A 242 12.26 1.21 1.26
C GLY A 242 12.59 -0.23 0.85
N LYS A 243 11.82 -0.79 -0.07
CA LYS A 243 12.16 -2.07 -0.68
C LYS A 243 13.50 -1.95 -1.41
N GLN A 244 14.35 -2.97 -1.28
CA GLN A 244 15.64 -3.01 -1.95
C GLN A 244 15.46 -3.46 -3.39
N VAL A 245 16.04 -2.74 -4.34
CA VAL A 245 15.93 -3.03 -5.77
C VAL A 245 17.29 -2.98 -6.46
N ILE A 246 17.44 -3.80 -7.50
CA ILE A 246 18.51 -3.75 -8.47
C ILE A 246 17.88 -3.37 -9.81
N LEU A 247 18.37 -2.32 -10.43
CA LEU A 247 17.90 -1.90 -11.76
C LEU A 247 18.76 -2.55 -12.84
N VAL A 248 18.13 -3.24 -13.77
CA VAL A 248 18.79 -3.92 -14.88
C VAL A 248 18.17 -3.43 -16.18
N ASP A 249 19.02 -3.01 -17.12
CA ASP A 249 18.65 -2.54 -18.46
C ASP A 249 17.88 -1.20 -18.49
N HIS A 250 17.92 -0.44 -17.41
CA HIS A 250 17.41 0.93 -17.36
C HIS A 250 17.97 1.71 -16.16
N ASN A 251 18.07 3.03 -16.30
CA ASN A 251 18.48 3.95 -15.25
C ASN A 251 17.66 5.26 -15.28
N GLU A 252 16.45 5.22 -15.83
CA GLU A 252 15.53 6.36 -15.88
C GLU A 252 14.27 6.06 -15.07
N LYS A 253 13.79 7.05 -14.27
CA LYS A 253 12.60 6.92 -13.41
C LYS A 253 11.34 6.53 -14.19
N ASN A 254 11.16 7.08 -15.40
CA ASN A 254 10.00 6.83 -16.26
C ASN A 254 9.97 5.42 -16.87
N GLN A 255 11.07 4.68 -16.79
CA GLN A 255 11.18 3.29 -17.25
C GLN A 255 11.12 2.30 -16.09
N ALA A 256 11.27 2.79 -14.85
CA ALA A 256 11.26 1.97 -13.66
C ALA A 256 9.82 1.65 -13.18
N VAL A 257 9.72 0.74 -12.24
CA VAL A 257 8.45 0.40 -11.58
C VAL A 257 7.91 1.57 -10.77
N ALA A 258 6.60 1.58 -10.53
CA ALA A 258 5.96 2.59 -9.69
C ALA A 258 6.56 2.58 -8.27
N GLY A 259 6.80 3.78 -7.71
CA GLY A 259 7.34 3.94 -6.36
C GLY A 259 8.85 3.81 -6.24
N ILE A 260 9.59 3.77 -7.35
CA ILE A 260 11.06 3.66 -7.34
C ILE A 260 11.75 4.77 -6.53
N GLU A 261 11.16 5.95 -6.42
CA GLU A 261 11.65 7.07 -5.60
C GLU A 261 11.68 6.78 -4.10
N ASN A 262 10.90 5.78 -3.66
CA ASN A 262 10.82 5.35 -2.26
C ASN A 262 11.63 4.07 -2.00
N ALA A 263 12.21 3.47 -3.03
CA ALA A 263 13.02 2.25 -2.92
C ALA A 263 14.48 2.55 -2.57
N GLU A 264 15.14 1.59 -1.94
CA GLU A 264 16.59 1.59 -1.74
C GLU A 264 17.25 0.91 -2.96
N ILE A 265 17.83 1.71 -3.86
CA ILE A 265 18.53 1.19 -5.03
C ILE A 265 19.89 0.68 -4.57
N LEU A 266 20.15 -0.62 -4.72
CA LEU A 266 21.42 -1.26 -4.39
C LEU A 266 22.41 -1.19 -5.55
N GLU A 267 21.93 -1.52 -6.75
CA GLU A 267 22.76 -1.61 -7.94
C GLU A 267 22.01 -1.13 -9.18
N ILE A 268 22.75 -0.59 -10.14
CA ILE A 268 22.27 -0.24 -11.49
C ILE A 268 23.25 -0.86 -12.50
N ILE A 269 22.73 -1.72 -13.37
CA ILE A 269 23.49 -2.38 -14.44
C ILE A 269 22.79 -2.07 -15.75
N ASP A 270 23.47 -1.31 -16.64
CA ASP A 270 22.82 -0.77 -17.83
C ASP A 270 23.82 -0.52 -18.97
N HIS A 271 23.31 -0.42 -20.20
CA HIS A 271 24.05 -0.08 -21.39
C HIS A 271 23.52 1.19 -22.08
N HIS A 272 22.48 1.79 -21.53
CA HIS A 272 21.87 2.99 -22.08
C HIS A 272 22.61 4.28 -21.65
N ARG A 273 22.16 5.42 -22.17
CA ARG A 273 22.60 6.74 -21.72
C ARG A 273 22.28 6.93 -20.24
N LEU A 274 23.01 7.82 -19.59
CA LEU A 274 22.71 8.19 -18.21
C LEU A 274 21.35 8.89 -18.12
N GLY A 275 20.51 8.38 -17.25
CA GLY A 275 19.19 8.91 -16.94
C GLY A 275 19.19 9.85 -15.73
N THR A 276 18.01 10.03 -15.15
CA THR A 276 17.72 11.02 -14.09
C THR A 276 17.47 10.41 -12.71
N ILE A 277 17.77 9.13 -12.50
CA ILE A 277 17.61 8.50 -11.18
C ILE A 277 18.62 9.10 -10.20
N GLN A 278 18.10 9.55 -9.06
CA GLN A 278 18.88 10.06 -7.92
C GLN A 278 18.80 9.07 -6.78
N THR A 279 19.93 8.86 -6.10
CA THR A 279 20.01 7.96 -4.93
C THR A 279 20.50 8.74 -3.71
N MET A 280 20.01 8.37 -2.53
CA MET A 280 20.42 8.98 -1.27
C MET A 280 21.72 8.38 -0.71
N SER A 281 22.03 7.15 -1.12
CA SER A 281 23.20 6.39 -0.69
C SER A 281 24.08 6.06 -1.89
N PRO A 282 25.38 5.78 -1.69
CA PRO A 282 26.23 5.25 -2.74
C PRO A 282 25.66 3.94 -3.28
N VAL A 283 25.68 3.78 -4.61
CA VAL A 283 25.20 2.58 -5.30
C VAL A 283 26.30 1.99 -6.15
N PHE A 284 26.27 0.68 -6.36
CA PHE A 284 27.07 0.07 -7.42
C PHE A 284 26.43 0.42 -8.76
N PHE A 285 27.20 1.15 -9.61
CA PHE A 285 26.71 1.58 -10.92
C PHE A 285 27.65 1.10 -12.00
N ARG A 286 27.17 0.19 -12.84
CA ARG A 286 27.92 -0.31 -13.99
C ARG A 286 27.18 0.01 -15.28
N ASN A 287 27.72 0.92 -16.04
CA ASN A 287 27.21 1.29 -17.36
C ASN A 287 28.35 1.20 -18.40
N GLN A 288 28.07 0.55 -19.50
CA GLN A 288 29.04 0.36 -20.58
C GLN A 288 28.35 0.53 -21.95
N PRO A 289 28.99 1.20 -22.94
CA PRO A 289 28.40 1.41 -24.24
C PRO A 289 28.51 0.13 -25.12
N LEU A 290 27.78 -0.89 -24.71
CA LEU A 290 27.68 -2.21 -25.38
C LEU A 290 26.31 -2.35 -26.06
N GLY A 291 26.14 -3.38 -26.85
CA GLY A 291 24.90 -3.65 -27.58
C GLY A 291 23.76 -4.16 -26.69
N CYS A 292 24.09 -4.76 -25.53
CA CYS A 292 23.11 -5.35 -24.63
C CYS A 292 23.64 -5.41 -23.20
N THR A 293 22.75 -5.19 -22.22
CA THR A 293 23.05 -5.34 -20.78
C THR A 293 23.45 -6.79 -20.42
N ALA A 294 22.92 -7.79 -21.11
CA ALA A 294 23.30 -9.19 -20.88
C ALA A 294 24.79 -9.45 -21.15
N THR A 295 25.43 -8.67 -22.02
CA THR A 295 26.90 -8.71 -22.24
C THR A 295 27.62 -8.27 -20.96
N ILE A 296 27.16 -7.22 -20.30
CA ILE A 296 27.72 -6.75 -19.02
C ILE A 296 27.55 -7.83 -17.94
N ILE A 297 26.36 -8.43 -17.84
CA ILE A 297 26.10 -9.51 -16.90
C ILE A 297 27.05 -10.70 -17.13
N TYR A 298 27.29 -11.08 -18.38
CA TYR A 298 28.24 -12.14 -18.69
C TYR A 298 29.67 -11.78 -18.25
N GLN A 299 30.12 -10.54 -18.47
CA GLN A 299 31.40 -10.07 -17.94
C GLN A 299 31.47 -10.15 -16.42
N MET A 300 30.39 -9.80 -15.71
CA MET A 300 30.34 -9.91 -14.25
C MET A 300 30.47 -11.36 -13.78
N TYR A 301 29.88 -12.33 -14.48
CA TYR A 301 30.09 -13.76 -14.20
C TYR A 301 31.57 -14.15 -14.33
N GLN A 302 32.22 -13.66 -15.40
CA GLN A 302 33.64 -13.93 -15.63
C GLN A 302 34.53 -13.31 -14.55
N GLU A 303 34.30 -12.04 -14.21
CA GLU A 303 35.02 -11.29 -13.18
C GLU A 303 34.87 -11.94 -11.80
N ALA A 304 33.70 -12.46 -11.49
CA ALA A 304 33.42 -13.16 -10.24
C ALA A 304 33.95 -14.61 -10.21
N GLY A 305 34.42 -15.13 -11.34
CA GLY A 305 34.85 -16.53 -11.47
C GLY A 305 33.73 -17.55 -11.34
N ILE A 306 32.49 -17.13 -11.57
CA ILE A 306 31.28 -17.96 -11.47
C ILE A 306 30.97 -18.57 -12.83
N LYS A 307 30.76 -19.88 -12.87
CA LYS A 307 30.35 -20.56 -14.10
C LYS A 307 28.87 -20.26 -14.40
N VAL A 308 28.61 -19.87 -15.65
CA VAL A 308 27.24 -19.67 -16.13
C VAL A 308 26.59 -21.03 -16.38
N GLU A 309 25.41 -21.25 -15.83
CA GLU A 309 24.63 -22.46 -16.12
C GLU A 309 24.10 -22.44 -17.56
N PRO A 310 24.01 -23.59 -18.27
CA PRO A 310 23.58 -23.64 -19.66
C PRO A 310 22.25 -22.96 -19.94
N LYS A 311 21.27 -23.09 -19.04
CA LYS A 311 19.98 -22.41 -19.16
C LYS A 311 20.10 -20.89 -19.12
N ILE A 312 20.90 -20.38 -18.18
CA ILE A 312 21.17 -18.93 -18.04
C ILE A 312 21.97 -18.42 -19.24
N ALA A 313 22.96 -19.20 -19.69
CA ALA A 313 23.72 -18.87 -20.88
C ALA A 313 22.82 -18.73 -22.13
N GLY A 314 21.87 -19.64 -22.31
CA GLY A 314 20.89 -19.54 -23.39
C GLY A 314 20.04 -18.27 -23.31
N LEU A 315 19.57 -17.88 -22.10
CA LEU A 315 18.78 -16.65 -21.89
C LEU A 315 19.60 -15.39 -22.16
N LEU A 316 20.85 -15.31 -21.66
CA LEU A 316 21.74 -14.19 -21.91
C LEU A 316 22.11 -14.07 -23.39
N CYS A 317 22.40 -15.19 -24.07
CA CYS A 317 22.64 -15.24 -25.50
C CYS A 317 21.43 -14.73 -26.29
N SER A 318 20.20 -15.15 -25.89
CA SER A 318 18.97 -14.70 -26.55
C SER A 318 18.78 -13.18 -26.44
N ALA A 319 19.07 -12.59 -25.25
CA ALA A 319 19.01 -11.15 -25.06
C ALA A 319 20.00 -10.40 -25.94
N ILE A 320 21.26 -10.86 -26.02
CA ILE A 320 22.29 -10.24 -26.88
C ILE A 320 21.88 -10.35 -28.35
N VAL A 321 21.43 -11.51 -28.80
CA VAL A 321 20.97 -11.74 -30.19
C VAL A 321 19.80 -10.83 -30.52
N SER A 322 18.86 -10.64 -29.61
CA SER A 322 17.69 -9.75 -29.75
C SER A 322 18.11 -8.30 -29.93
N ASP A 323 18.86 -7.75 -28.96
CA ASP A 323 19.24 -6.34 -28.94
C ASP A 323 20.20 -5.95 -30.09
N THR A 324 21.06 -6.89 -30.46
CA THR A 324 22.04 -6.67 -31.53
C THR A 324 21.55 -7.07 -32.93
N LEU A 325 20.30 -7.56 -33.02
CA LEU A 325 19.73 -8.09 -34.27
C LEU A 325 20.68 -9.10 -34.96
N LEU A 326 21.13 -10.10 -34.19
CA LEU A 326 22.15 -11.05 -34.61
C LEU A 326 23.41 -10.30 -35.19
N PHE A 327 23.96 -9.40 -34.37
CA PHE A 327 25.16 -8.60 -34.64
C PHE A 327 25.06 -7.57 -35.79
N ARG A 328 23.85 -7.30 -36.30
CA ARG A 328 23.60 -6.34 -37.40
C ARG A 328 23.21 -4.95 -36.89
N SER A 329 22.87 -4.80 -35.60
CA SER A 329 22.56 -3.48 -35.04
C SER A 329 23.81 -2.59 -35.04
N PRO A 330 23.68 -1.30 -35.36
CA PRO A 330 24.77 -0.33 -35.20
C PRO A 330 25.21 -0.14 -33.75
N THR A 331 24.49 -0.71 -32.81
CA THR A 331 24.83 -0.72 -31.37
C THR A 331 25.71 -1.89 -30.99
N CYS A 332 25.79 -2.92 -31.85
CA CYS A 332 26.57 -4.11 -31.60
C CYS A 332 28.07 -3.80 -31.56
N THR A 333 28.75 -4.33 -30.59
CA THR A 333 30.21 -4.25 -30.49
C THR A 333 30.83 -5.63 -30.62
N PRO A 334 32.15 -5.71 -30.94
CA PRO A 334 32.86 -6.99 -30.96
C PRO A 334 32.76 -7.76 -29.61
N VAL A 335 32.58 -7.04 -28.50
CA VAL A 335 32.42 -7.65 -27.17
C VAL A 335 31.10 -8.38 -27.05
N ASP A 336 30.03 -7.84 -27.63
CA ASP A 336 28.71 -8.48 -27.65
C ASP A 336 28.75 -9.78 -28.46
N GLU A 337 29.36 -9.75 -29.62
CA GLU A 337 29.50 -10.94 -30.48
C GLU A 337 30.31 -12.04 -29.77
N MET A 338 31.46 -11.69 -29.18
CA MET A 338 32.28 -12.63 -28.43
C MET A 338 31.52 -13.24 -27.25
N ALA A 339 30.78 -12.42 -26.50
CA ALA A 339 29.95 -12.86 -25.38
C ALA A 339 28.83 -13.81 -25.82
N ALA A 340 28.10 -13.43 -26.88
CA ALA A 340 27.00 -14.24 -27.40
C ALA A 340 27.46 -15.61 -27.88
N ARG A 341 28.60 -15.67 -28.64
CA ARG A 341 29.16 -16.92 -29.12
C ARG A 341 29.63 -17.82 -27.97
N ALA A 342 30.32 -17.27 -26.97
CA ALA A 342 30.73 -18.02 -25.79
C ALA A 342 29.55 -18.56 -25.00
N LEU A 343 28.48 -17.77 -24.86
CA LEU A 343 27.25 -18.18 -24.21
C LEU A 343 26.48 -19.26 -25.00
N ALA A 344 26.49 -19.16 -26.34
CA ALA A 344 25.91 -20.18 -27.21
C ALA A 344 26.63 -21.53 -27.06
N ASP A 345 27.96 -21.51 -26.99
CA ASP A 345 28.78 -22.72 -26.72
C ASP A 345 28.43 -23.35 -25.36
N ILE A 346 28.30 -22.54 -24.30
CA ILE A 346 27.90 -23.03 -22.98
C ILE A 346 26.48 -23.62 -22.99
N ALA A 347 25.55 -22.99 -23.71
CA ALA A 347 24.18 -23.43 -23.86
C ALA A 347 24.00 -24.63 -24.80
N GLY A 348 25.00 -24.91 -25.64
CA GLY A 348 24.95 -25.97 -26.65
C GLY A 348 24.00 -25.65 -27.81
N ILE A 349 23.89 -24.39 -28.24
CA ILE A 349 23.01 -23.92 -29.30
C ILE A 349 23.79 -23.43 -30.50
N ASP A 350 23.25 -23.67 -31.71
CA ASP A 350 23.70 -23.01 -32.94
C ASP A 350 23.05 -21.62 -32.96
N ILE A 351 23.88 -20.57 -32.82
CA ILE A 351 23.40 -19.21 -32.63
C ILE A 351 22.65 -18.66 -33.83
N GLU A 352 23.12 -18.97 -35.07
CA GLU A 352 22.49 -18.53 -36.31
C GLU A 352 21.11 -19.18 -36.47
N LYS A 353 21.03 -20.50 -36.31
CA LYS A 353 19.79 -21.25 -36.40
C LYS A 353 18.81 -20.81 -35.33
N TYR A 354 19.28 -20.69 -34.08
CA TYR A 354 18.47 -20.27 -32.95
C TYR A 354 17.93 -18.84 -33.13
N ALA A 355 18.76 -17.92 -33.62
CA ALA A 355 18.34 -16.55 -33.91
C ALA A 355 17.22 -16.51 -34.95
N MET A 356 17.31 -17.32 -35.99
CA MET A 356 16.29 -17.41 -37.04
C MET A 356 14.95 -17.93 -36.45
N GLU A 357 15.02 -18.95 -35.63
CA GLU A 357 13.83 -19.50 -34.94
C GLU A 357 13.21 -18.46 -33.97
N MET A 358 14.01 -17.77 -33.17
CA MET A 358 13.59 -16.76 -32.23
C MET A 358 12.91 -15.57 -32.93
N PHE A 359 13.51 -15.00 -33.95
CA PHE A 359 12.95 -13.89 -34.72
C PHE A 359 11.69 -14.32 -35.49
N SER A 360 11.67 -15.52 -36.04
CA SER A 360 10.47 -16.07 -36.69
C SER A 360 9.30 -16.27 -35.72
N ALA A 361 9.58 -16.75 -34.52
CA ALA A 361 8.55 -16.90 -33.47
C ALA A 361 8.04 -15.53 -32.96
N GLY A 362 8.93 -14.54 -32.86
CA GLY A 362 8.59 -13.15 -32.51
C GLY A 362 7.77 -12.43 -33.57
N SER A 363 7.92 -12.82 -34.83
CA SER A 363 7.27 -12.22 -36.00
C SER A 363 5.98 -12.92 -36.41
N ASN A 364 5.31 -13.68 -35.55
CA ASN A 364 4.01 -14.31 -35.88
C ASN A 364 2.90 -13.24 -36.04
N LEU A 365 3.01 -12.50 -37.15
CA LEU A 365 2.19 -11.34 -37.50
C LEU A 365 0.85 -11.73 -38.11
N LYS A 366 0.69 -13.03 -38.48
CA LYS A 366 -0.53 -13.53 -39.15
C LYS A 366 -1.75 -13.58 -38.21
N ASP A 367 -1.51 -13.87 -36.93
CA ASP A 367 -2.57 -14.08 -35.95
C ASP A 367 -2.85 -12.83 -35.10
N LYS A 368 -2.08 -11.74 -35.32
CA LYS A 368 -2.24 -10.48 -34.60
C LYS A 368 -3.15 -9.51 -35.34
N SER A 369 -3.97 -8.77 -34.58
CA SER A 369 -4.75 -7.64 -35.09
C SER A 369 -3.83 -6.48 -35.52
N ASP A 370 -4.35 -5.57 -36.36
CA ASP A 370 -3.60 -4.38 -36.79
C ASP A 370 -3.20 -3.50 -35.62
N GLU A 371 -4.05 -3.40 -34.61
CA GLU A 371 -3.80 -2.65 -33.38
C GLU A 371 -2.66 -3.27 -32.56
N GLU A 372 -2.66 -4.59 -32.37
CA GLU A 372 -1.59 -5.30 -31.64
C GLU A 372 -0.26 -5.17 -32.36
N ILE A 373 -0.23 -5.23 -33.70
CA ILE A 373 0.97 -5.04 -34.50
C ILE A 373 1.49 -3.61 -34.37
N PHE A 374 0.60 -2.63 -34.53
CA PHE A 374 0.97 -1.23 -34.53
C PHE A 374 1.56 -0.80 -33.18
N TYR A 375 0.93 -1.20 -32.06
CA TYR A 375 1.37 -0.82 -30.71
C TYR A 375 2.40 -1.76 -30.08
N GLN A 376 2.84 -2.82 -30.75
CA GLN A 376 3.81 -3.77 -30.23
C GLN A 376 5.14 -3.10 -29.85
N ASP A 377 5.64 -2.21 -30.69
CA ASP A 377 6.83 -1.39 -30.41
C ASP A 377 6.61 0.04 -30.91
N PHE A 378 5.69 0.75 -30.30
CA PHE A 378 5.31 2.12 -30.64
C PHE A 378 5.75 3.09 -29.55
N LYS A 379 6.39 4.21 -29.94
CA LYS A 379 6.81 5.28 -29.02
C LYS A 379 6.44 6.64 -29.56
N ARG A 380 6.15 7.57 -28.64
CA ARG A 380 5.84 8.97 -28.94
C ARG A 380 7.04 9.85 -28.61
N PHE A 381 7.25 10.86 -29.46
CA PHE A 381 8.30 11.85 -29.31
C PHE A 381 7.70 13.23 -29.55
N THR A 382 8.12 14.21 -28.78
CA THR A 382 7.66 15.59 -28.93
C THR A 382 8.85 16.50 -29.19
N SER A 383 8.80 17.27 -30.27
CA SER A 383 9.76 18.31 -30.58
C SER A 383 8.96 19.62 -30.78
N GLY A 384 9.21 20.60 -29.91
CA GLY A 384 8.45 21.85 -29.92
C GLY A 384 6.95 21.63 -29.79
N LYS A 385 6.19 21.92 -30.85
CA LYS A 385 4.73 21.74 -30.95
C LYS A 385 4.32 20.49 -31.72
N VAL A 386 5.28 19.76 -32.28
CA VAL A 386 5.03 18.59 -33.13
C VAL A 386 5.17 17.33 -32.28
N THR A 387 4.14 16.49 -32.28
CA THR A 387 4.16 15.18 -31.63
C THR A 387 4.18 14.09 -32.69
N ILE A 388 5.24 13.29 -32.68
CA ILE A 388 5.53 12.25 -33.66
C ILE A 388 5.35 10.89 -32.99
N GLY A 389 4.63 9.98 -33.66
CA GLY A 389 4.56 8.57 -33.31
C GLY A 389 5.51 7.75 -34.16
N VAL A 390 6.29 6.84 -33.58
CA VAL A 390 7.18 5.94 -34.33
C VAL A 390 6.97 4.52 -33.87
N GLY A 391 6.49 3.67 -34.80
CA GLY A 391 6.37 2.22 -34.63
C GLY A 391 7.42 1.47 -35.40
N GLN A 392 7.75 0.25 -34.99
CA GLN A 392 8.66 -0.64 -35.70
C GLN A 392 8.22 -2.10 -35.62
N ILE A 393 8.21 -2.77 -36.73
CA ILE A 393 8.14 -4.22 -36.87
C ILE A 393 9.36 -4.74 -37.59
N THR A 394 9.91 -5.83 -37.09
CA THR A 394 11.08 -6.46 -37.61
C THR A 394 10.76 -7.88 -38.04
N SER A 395 11.09 -8.28 -39.25
CA SER A 395 10.90 -9.63 -39.75
C SER A 395 12.10 -10.08 -40.61
N LEU A 396 12.31 -11.39 -40.64
CA LEU A 396 13.24 -12.04 -41.57
C LEU A 396 12.57 -12.36 -42.93
N ASN A 397 11.23 -12.27 -42.96
CA ASN A 397 10.45 -12.63 -44.15
C ASN A 397 9.91 -11.37 -44.84
N GLY A 398 10.55 -10.94 -45.93
CA GLY A 398 10.10 -9.79 -46.71
C GLY A 398 8.66 -9.90 -47.21
N GLY A 399 8.24 -11.08 -47.68
CA GLY A 399 6.86 -11.29 -48.12
C GLY A 399 5.78 -11.17 -47.03
N GLU A 400 6.16 -11.29 -45.76
CA GLU A 400 5.29 -11.00 -44.62
C GLU A 400 5.18 -9.48 -44.39
N LEU A 401 6.28 -8.76 -44.50
CA LEU A 401 6.32 -7.29 -44.40
C LEU A 401 5.52 -6.64 -45.53
N ASP A 402 5.61 -7.15 -46.77
CA ASP A 402 4.84 -6.64 -47.92
C ASP A 402 3.33 -6.73 -47.68
N LYS A 403 2.85 -7.81 -47.04
CA LYS A 403 1.42 -7.96 -46.67
C LYS A 403 0.98 -7.03 -45.55
N LEU A 404 1.87 -6.68 -44.64
CA LEU A 404 1.60 -5.77 -43.56
C LEU A 404 1.53 -4.31 -44.00
N LYS A 405 2.24 -3.95 -45.05
CA LYS A 405 2.35 -2.59 -45.57
C LYS A 405 0.96 -1.96 -45.73
N GLY A 406 0.10 -2.53 -46.57
CA GLY A 406 -1.23 -1.98 -46.81
C GLY A 406 -2.17 -2.02 -45.59
N ARG A 407 -1.95 -3.00 -44.67
CA ARG A 407 -2.70 -3.06 -43.40
C ARG A 407 -2.31 -1.91 -42.47
N MET A 408 -1.02 -1.60 -42.38
CA MET A 408 -0.52 -0.52 -41.53
C MET A 408 -0.86 0.86 -42.06
N GLU A 409 -0.78 1.08 -43.38
CA GLU A 409 -1.22 2.32 -44.01
C GLU A 409 -2.66 2.66 -43.64
N ALA A 410 -3.60 1.71 -43.83
CA ALA A 410 -5.02 1.89 -43.46
C ALA A 410 -5.25 2.07 -41.96
N PHE A 411 -4.42 1.50 -41.11
CA PHE A 411 -4.52 1.64 -39.65
C PHE A 411 -3.95 2.97 -39.15
N MET A 412 -2.82 3.42 -39.75
CA MET A 412 -2.13 4.66 -39.34
C MET A 412 -2.98 5.91 -39.54
N GLU A 413 -3.77 5.98 -40.62
CA GLU A 413 -4.72 7.07 -40.86
C GLU A 413 -5.66 7.26 -39.65
N LYS A 414 -6.26 6.17 -39.16
CA LYS A 414 -7.12 6.19 -37.97
C LYS A 414 -6.37 6.46 -36.67
N ALA A 415 -5.16 5.91 -36.55
CA ALA A 415 -4.33 6.06 -35.37
C ALA A 415 -3.83 7.51 -35.20
N LEU A 416 -3.59 8.24 -36.31
CA LEU A 416 -3.20 9.64 -36.29
C LEU A 416 -4.24 10.50 -35.58
N GLU A 417 -5.53 10.36 -35.98
CA GLU A 417 -6.64 11.11 -35.41
C GLU A 417 -6.87 10.73 -33.93
N ASN A 418 -6.93 9.43 -33.62
CA ASN A 418 -7.27 8.92 -32.29
C ASN A 418 -6.21 9.23 -31.22
N ASN A 419 -4.94 9.42 -31.61
CA ASN A 419 -3.83 9.62 -30.69
C ASN A 419 -3.39 11.08 -30.55
N GLY A 420 -3.98 12.03 -31.30
CA GLY A 420 -3.60 13.43 -31.28
C GLY A 420 -2.16 13.66 -31.73
N LEU A 421 -1.69 12.87 -32.71
CA LEU A 421 -0.36 12.97 -33.27
C LEU A 421 -0.38 13.86 -34.51
N ASN A 422 0.74 14.53 -34.78
CA ASN A 422 0.91 15.30 -36.00
C ASN A 422 1.40 14.43 -37.15
N MET A 423 2.29 13.48 -36.87
CA MET A 423 2.87 12.57 -37.82
C MET A 423 3.08 11.19 -37.22
N ILE A 424 2.99 10.15 -38.04
CA ILE A 424 3.33 8.77 -37.68
C ILE A 424 4.31 8.23 -38.71
N PHE A 425 5.35 7.56 -38.21
CA PHE A 425 6.31 6.83 -38.97
C PHE A 425 6.30 5.36 -38.54
N PHE A 426 6.14 4.43 -39.49
CA PHE A 426 6.12 3.02 -39.17
C PHE A 426 7.17 2.26 -39.96
N MET A 427 8.13 1.66 -39.25
CA MET A 427 9.26 0.94 -39.84
C MET A 427 8.90 -0.51 -40.07
N LEU A 428 8.90 -0.94 -41.34
CA LEU A 428 8.87 -2.34 -41.74
C LEU A 428 10.31 -2.79 -42.04
N THR A 429 10.97 -3.36 -41.04
CA THR A 429 12.41 -3.66 -41.11
C THR A 429 12.66 -5.12 -41.48
N ASN A 430 13.28 -5.34 -42.63
CA ASN A 430 13.80 -6.65 -43.06
C ASN A 430 15.23 -6.80 -42.56
N ILE A 431 15.45 -7.70 -41.60
CA ILE A 431 16.79 -7.93 -41.01
C ILE A 431 17.74 -8.59 -42.00
N LEU A 432 17.25 -9.46 -42.89
CA LEU A 432 18.12 -10.17 -43.84
C LEU A 432 18.74 -9.24 -44.89
N THR A 433 17.96 -8.26 -45.35
CA THR A 433 18.42 -7.30 -46.36
C THR A 433 18.93 -5.99 -45.73
N GLU A 434 18.84 -5.87 -44.39
CA GLU A 434 19.19 -4.65 -43.64
C GLU A 434 18.51 -3.39 -44.21
N THR A 435 17.23 -3.53 -44.59
CA THR A 435 16.48 -2.46 -45.23
C THR A 435 15.16 -2.23 -44.48
N THR A 436 14.81 -0.98 -44.28
CA THR A 436 13.49 -0.59 -43.76
C THR A 436 12.68 0.06 -44.89
N GLU A 437 11.41 -0.37 -45.00
CA GLU A 437 10.38 0.43 -45.65
C GLU A 437 9.68 1.28 -44.57
N LEU A 438 9.79 2.60 -44.75
CA LEU A 438 9.22 3.57 -43.79
C LEU A 438 7.90 4.10 -44.31
N ILE A 439 6.80 3.71 -43.69
CA ILE A 439 5.49 4.27 -43.99
C ILE A 439 5.36 5.60 -43.24
N CYS A 440 4.94 6.64 -43.96
CA CYS A 440 4.82 8.00 -43.44
C CYS A 440 3.35 8.44 -43.49
N GLU A 441 2.76 8.88 -42.37
CA GLU A 441 1.38 9.35 -42.31
C GLU A 441 1.30 10.68 -41.57
N GLY A 442 0.47 11.58 -42.06
CA GLY A 442 0.28 12.95 -41.53
C GLY A 442 0.88 14.03 -42.39
N GLN A 443 0.41 15.27 -42.19
CA GLN A 443 0.81 16.40 -43.03
C GLN A 443 2.30 16.69 -42.92
N GLY A 444 3.02 16.60 -44.05
CA GLY A 444 4.45 16.85 -44.12
C GLY A 444 5.34 15.68 -43.66
N ALA A 445 4.78 14.52 -43.29
CA ALA A 445 5.55 13.39 -42.79
C ALA A 445 6.53 12.82 -43.84
N LEU A 446 6.07 12.65 -45.09
CA LEU A 446 6.89 12.15 -46.17
C LEU A 446 8.05 13.13 -46.49
N GLN A 447 7.76 14.43 -46.55
CA GLN A 447 8.75 15.47 -46.79
C GLN A 447 9.81 15.53 -45.67
N LEU A 448 9.36 15.41 -44.40
CA LEU A 448 10.29 15.35 -43.26
C LEU A 448 11.22 14.13 -43.36
N ALA A 449 10.66 12.98 -43.70
CA ALA A 449 11.46 11.75 -43.87
C ALA A 449 12.42 11.87 -45.05
N GLY A 450 11.97 12.44 -46.17
CA GLY A 450 12.84 12.72 -47.34
C GLY A 450 14.00 13.64 -46.98
N LYS A 451 13.74 14.73 -46.28
CA LYS A 451 14.78 15.65 -45.78
C LYS A 451 15.75 14.93 -44.83
N ALA A 452 15.25 14.16 -43.86
CA ALA A 452 16.04 13.43 -42.88
C ALA A 452 17.02 12.41 -43.55
N PHE A 453 16.61 11.78 -44.63
CA PHE A 453 17.39 10.75 -45.31
C PHE A 453 17.95 11.19 -46.68
N HIS A 454 17.94 12.50 -46.93
CA HIS A 454 18.49 13.10 -48.16
C HIS A 454 17.93 12.49 -49.45
N GLN A 455 16.62 12.17 -49.44
CA GLN A 455 15.88 11.71 -50.62
C GLN A 455 15.03 12.84 -51.21
N ASP A 456 15.12 13.04 -52.50
CA ASP A 456 14.30 14.03 -53.20
C ASP A 456 12.92 13.45 -53.49
N ILE A 457 11.91 13.91 -52.74
CA ILE A 457 10.56 13.39 -52.83
C ILE A 457 9.91 13.76 -54.17
N GLU A 458 10.16 14.96 -54.71
CA GLU A 458 9.57 15.39 -55.97
C GLU A 458 10.10 14.49 -57.12
N LEU A 459 11.38 14.16 -57.11
CA LEU A 459 11.98 13.24 -58.09
C LEU A 459 11.42 11.82 -57.98
N LEU A 460 11.19 11.34 -56.73
CA LEU A 460 10.61 10.02 -56.48
C LEU A 460 9.14 9.97 -56.92
N GLU A 461 8.37 11.05 -56.75
CA GLU A 461 7.00 11.15 -57.25
C GLU A 461 6.94 11.17 -58.76
N GLU A 462 7.87 11.85 -59.46
CA GLU A 462 8.01 11.81 -60.92
C GLU A 462 8.40 10.41 -61.43
N GLU A 463 9.21 9.66 -60.66
CA GLU A 463 9.61 8.28 -60.99
C GLU A 463 8.51 7.24 -60.66
N GLY A 464 7.37 7.67 -60.10
CA GLY A 464 6.19 6.85 -59.89
C GLY A 464 5.90 6.40 -58.45
N LEU A 465 6.48 7.08 -57.46
CA LEU A 465 6.11 6.88 -56.06
C LEU A 465 4.64 7.23 -55.86
N LYS A 466 3.78 6.24 -55.64
CA LYS A 466 2.35 6.40 -55.44
C LYS A 466 1.91 6.26 -53.98
N GLU A 467 2.80 5.77 -53.13
CA GLU A 467 2.52 5.48 -51.72
C GLU A 467 3.47 6.27 -50.82
N PRO A 468 3.05 6.74 -49.62
CA PRO A 468 3.90 7.51 -48.72
C PRO A 468 4.93 6.61 -47.99
N VAL A 469 5.74 5.88 -48.74
CA VAL A 469 6.69 4.87 -48.25
C VAL A 469 8.10 5.12 -48.82
N LEU A 470 9.05 5.31 -47.93
CA LEU A 470 10.46 5.45 -48.27
C LEU A 470 11.24 4.16 -48.02
N ARG A 471 12.10 3.78 -48.94
CA ARG A 471 13.02 2.67 -48.74
C ARG A 471 14.36 3.17 -48.22
N LEU A 472 14.74 2.67 -47.04
CA LEU A 472 15.92 3.11 -46.28
C LEU A 472 16.90 1.94 -46.09
N PRO A 473 17.85 1.73 -47.07
CA PRO A 473 18.89 0.72 -46.92
C PRO A 473 19.83 1.08 -45.76
N GLY A 474 20.22 0.08 -44.95
CA GLY A 474 21.12 0.25 -43.80
C GLY A 474 20.48 0.85 -42.57
N VAL A 475 19.19 1.22 -42.62
CA VAL A 475 18.45 1.73 -41.45
C VAL A 475 17.64 0.59 -40.83
N VAL A 476 18.11 0.08 -39.70
CA VAL A 476 17.47 -1.04 -38.98
C VAL A 476 17.09 -0.70 -37.54
N SER A 477 17.54 0.45 -37.06
CA SER A 477 17.30 0.87 -35.66
C SER A 477 16.50 2.17 -35.56
N ARG A 478 15.28 2.09 -35.04
CA ARG A 478 14.45 3.25 -34.72
C ARG A 478 15.20 4.27 -33.86
N LYS A 479 15.79 3.80 -32.73
CA LYS A 479 16.35 4.65 -31.67
C LYS A 479 17.66 5.36 -32.10
N LYS A 480 18.49 4.69 -32.88
CA LYS A 480 19.83 5.21 -33.21
C LYS A 480 19.96 5.79 -34.63
N GLN A 481 19.10 5.38 -35.56
CA GLN A 481 19.21 5.80 -36.95
C GLN A 481 17.99 6.59 -37.43
N LEU A 482 16.74 6.20 -37.05
CA LEU A 482 15.57 6.92 -37.55
C LEU A 482 15.29 8.19 -36.76
N ILE A 483 15.12 8.06 -35.42
CA ILE A 483 14.68 9.17 -34.56
C ILE A 483 15.67 10.33 -34.55
N PRO A 484 16.99 10.14 -34.41
CA PRO A 484 17.94 11.26 -34.46
C PRO A 484 17.85 12.08 -35.74
N GLU A 485 17.77 11.42 -36.90
CA GLU A 485 17.69 12.09 -38.20
C GLU A 485 16.38 12.86 -38.40
N LEU A 486 15.22 12.25 -37.99
CA LEU A 486 13.93 12.94 -38.01
C LEU A 486 13.93 14.17 -37.12
N MET A 487 14.49 14.08 -35.91
CA MET A 487 14.55 15.20 -34.96
C MET A 487 15.50 16.31 -35.46
N LEU A 488 16.60 15.96 -36.11
CA LEU A 488 17.51 16.93 -36.69
C LEU A 488 16.84 17.67 -37.85
N ALA A 489 16.19 16.94 -38.74
CA ALA A 489 15.49 17.51 -39.91
C ALA A 489 14.28 18.40 -39.52
N GLU A 490 13.65 18.13 -38.39
CA GLU A 490 12.51 18.94 -37.90
C GLU A 490 12.98 20.28 -37.30
N GLN A 491 14.20 20.35 -36.75
CA GLN A 491 14.77 21.58 -36.20
C GLN A 491 15.35 22.54 -37.24
N GLU A 492 15.68 22.06 -38.42
CA GLU A 492 16.13 22.86 -39.57
C GLU A 492 14.97 23.41 -40.40
#